data_0e8813fd7010945fbf22903b9bebd524
#
_entry.id   0e8813fd7010945fbf22903b9bebd524
#
_cell.length_a   1.000
_cell.length_b   1.000
_cell.length_c   1.000
_cell.angle_alpha   90.00
_cell.angle_beta   90.00
_cell.angle_gamma   90.00
#
_symmetry.space_group_name_H-M   'P 1'
#
loop_
_entity.id
_entity.type
_entity.pdbx_description
1 polymer ?
#
loop_
_entity_poly.entity_id
_entity_poly.type
_entity_poly.pdbx_seq_one_letter_code
_entity_poly.pdbx_strand_id
1 'polypeptide(L)'
;MSVLTRTELEKLSVMYEGDKNRDASSKIRGFLFQDYVAIMSLLKKQVNYVCLECLEDVDVFFEDGTFEIIQVKYYPKASPKMKEISTDLYYQYLRLQMLQSTLIAAPRLYIHTNSEVKELTLDKMKKKYRT
;
A
#
# COMPACT_ATOMS: atom_id res chain seq x y z
N MET A 1 -4.10 -17.97 -39.94
CA MET A 1 -4.81 -17.54 -38.72
C MET A 1 -6.16 -18.19 -38.66
N SER A 2 -6.42 -18.97 -37.63
CA SER A 2 -7.75 -19.50 -37.37
C SER A 2 -8.62 -18.39 -36.76
N VAL A 3 -9.81 -18.18 -37.29
CA VAL A 3 -10.78 -17.27 -36.76
C VAL A 3 -11.56 -17.97 -35.65
N LEU A 4 -11.74 -17.31 -34.51
CA LEU A 4 -12.53 -17.85 -33.40
C LEU A 4 -13.99 -18.08 -33.83
N THR A 5 -14.56 -19.20 -33.43
CA THR A 5 -15.98 -19.47 -33.60
C THR A 5 -16.80 -18.58 -32.65
N ARG A 6 -18.08 -18.42 -32.95
CA ARG A 6 -19.01 -17.69 -32.09
C ARG A 6 -19.05 -18.27 -30.67
N THR A 7 -19.03 -19.61 -30.56
CA THR A 7 -19.02 -20.30 -29.26
C THR A 7 -17.76 -20.01 -28.45
N GLU A 8 -16.60 -19.95 -29.13
CA GLU A 8 -15.33 -19.58 -28.49
C GLU A 8 -15.33 -18.14 -28.03
N LEU A 9 -15.88 -17.22 -28.81
CA LEU A 9 -16.04 -15.82 -28.43
C LEU A 9 -16.98 -15.66 -27.21
N GLU A 10 -18.08 -16.40 -27.17
CA GLU A 10 -18.99 -16.42 -26.04
C GLU A 10 -18.30 -16.92 -24.76
N LYS A 11 -17.51 -17.98 -24.85
CA LYS A 11 -16.71 -18.50 -23.73
C LYS A 11 -15.69 -17.48 -23.23
N LEU A 12 -14.98 -16.83 -24.13
CA LEU A 12 -14.01 -15.77 -23.79
C LEU A 12 -14.72 -14.57 -23.14
N SER A 13 -15.91 -14.20 -23.61
CA SER A 13 -16.72 -13.14 -23.01
C SER A 13 -17.11 -13.47 -21.58
N VAL A 14 -17.53 -14.70 -21.31
CA VAL A 14 -17.86 -15.15 -19.94
C VAL A 14 -16.62 -15.13 -19.03
N MET A 15 -15.48 -15.58 -19.53
CA MET A 15 -14.20 -15.50 -18.80
C MET A 15 -13.82 -14.05 -18.50
N TYR A 16 -13.96 -13.16 -19.46
CA TYR A 16 -13.68 -11.75 -19.30
C TYR A 16 -14.60 -11.10 -18.25
N GLU A 17 -15.89 -11.43 -18.26
CA GLU A 17 -16.84 -10.98 -17.25
C GLU A 17 -16.51 -11.50 -15.84
N GLY A 18 -16.07 -12.75 -15.75
CA GLY A 18 -15.58 -13.32 -14.48
C GLY A 18 -14.33 -12.58 -13.97
N ASP A 19 -13.42 -12.23 -14.88
CA ASP A 19 -12.21 -11.46 -14.54
C ASP A 19 -12.54 -10.01 -14.17
N LYS A 20 -13.60 -9.42 -14.72
CA LYS A 20 -14.10 -8.11 -14.30
C LYS A 20 -14.46 -8.07 -12.82
N ASN A 21 -15.01 -9.14 -12.27
CA ASN A 21 -15.35 -9.24 -10.85
C ASN A 21 -14.10 -9.38 -9.96
N ARG A 22 -12.96 -9.80 -10.53
CA ARG A 22 -11.64 -9.84 -9.90
C ARG A 22 -10.78 -8.63 -10.22
N ASP A 23 -11.29 -7.73 -10.88
CA ASP A 23 -10.89 -6.54 -11.57
C ASP A 23 -9.44 -6.06 -11.30
N ALA A 24 -8.60 -6.22 -12.33
CA ALA A 24 -7.24 -5.67 -12.36
C ALA A 24 -7.22 -4.12 -12.31
N SER A 25 -8.33 -3.44 -12.66
CA SER A 25 -8.37 -1.97 -12.69
C SER A 25 -8.19 -1.37 -11.31
N SER A 26 -8.75 -1.97 -10.26
CA SER A 26 -8.53 -1.55 -8.87
C SER A 26 -7.07 -1.70 -8.46
N LYS A 27 -6.40 -2.78 -8.88
CA LYS A 27 -4.97 -2.99 -8.64
C LYS A 27 -4.12 -1.96 -9.37
N ILE A 28 -4.43 -1.70 -10.63
CA ILE A 28 -3.73 -0.69 -11.44
C ILE A 28 -3.89 0.70 -10.82
N ARG A 29 -5.09 1.07 -10.39
CA ARG A 29 -5.32 2.35 -9.69
C ARG A 29 -4.58 2.41 -8.37
N GLY A 30 -4.49 1.32 -7.64
CA GLY A 30 -3.69 1.21 -6.42
C GLY A 30 -2.20 1.47 -6.70
N PHE A 31 -1.64 0.89 -7.74
CA PHE A 31 -0.27 1.14 -8.17
C PHE A 31 -0.05 2.58 -8.65
N LEU A 32 -1.01 3.16 -9.36
CA LEU A 32 -0.93 4.58 -9.75
C LEU A 32 -0.96 5.49 -8.53
N PHE A 33 -1.76 5.19 -7.52
CA PHE A 33 -1.74 5.92 -6.26
C PHE A 33 -0.41 5.78 -5.53
N GLN A 34 0.17 4.58 -5.51
CA GLN A 34 1.51 4.32 -4.96
C GLN A 34 2.57 5.16 -5.70
N ASP A 35 2.54 5.19 -7.02
CA ASP A 35 3.45 6.02 -7.83
C ASP A 35 3.28 7.50 -7.52
N TYR A 36 2.04 7.95 -7.33
CA TYR A 36 1.75 9.33 -6.92
C TYR A 36 2.39 9.63 -5.56
N VAL A 37 2.25 8.76 -4.58
CA VAL A 37 2.87 8.92 -3.25
C VAL A 37 4.40 8.96 -3.37
N ALA A 38 4.99 8.12 -4.21
CA ALA A 38 6.43 8.11 -4.47
C ALA A 38 6.91 9.44 -5.08
N ILE A 39 6.21 9.94 -6.08
CA ILE A 39 6.54 11.21 -6.75
C ILE A 39 6.42 12.38 -5.76
N MET A 40 5.33 12.43 -4.99
CA MET A 40 5.15 13.46 -3.97
C MET A 40 6.23 13.40 -2.90
N SER A 41 6.69 12.20 -2.56
CA SER A 41 7.79 12.01 -1.61
C SER A 41 9.12 12.56 -2.13
N LEU A 42 9.39 12.41 -3.43
CA LEU A 42 10.58 12.98 -4.07
C LEU A 42 10.64 14.52 -4.00
N LEU A 43 9.48 15.17 -3.88
CA LEU A 43 9.39 16.63 -3.78
C LEU A 43 9.62 17.15 -2.37
N LYS A 44 9.72 16.30 -1.37
CA LYS A 44 10.03 16.71 0.01
C LYS A 44 11.49 17.17 0.10
N LYS A 45 11.73 18.12 1.00
CA LYS A 45 13.09 18.62 1.25
C LYS A 45 13.98 17.52 1.80
N GLN A 46 15.25 17.54 1.39
CA GLN A 46 16.29 16.64 1.90
C GLN A 46 16.07 15.15 1.59
N VAL A 47 15.22 14.84 0.63
CA VAL A 47 15.08 13.48 0.13
C VAL A 47 16.25 13.15 -0.78
N ASN A 48 16.94 12.08 -0.48
CA ASN A 48 18.05 11.58 -1.28
C ASN A 48 17.54 10.72 -2.43
N TYR A 49 16.73 9.69 -2.11
CA TYR A 49 16.10 8.82 -3.11
C TYR A 49 14.85 8.14 -2.55
N VAL A 50 14.06 7.61 -3.44
CA VAL A 50 12.85 6.84 -3.14
C VAL A 50 12.97 5.48 -3.83
N CYS A 51 12.66 4.42 -3.09
CA CYS A 51 12.57 3.06 -3.60
C CYS A 51 11.11 2.61 -3.59
N LEU A 52 10.70 1.95 -4.67
CA LEU A 52 9.40 1.29 -4.74
C LEU A 52 9.57 -0.20 -4.46
N GLU A 53 8.66 -0.79 -3.68
CA GLU A 53 8.60 -2.23 -3.42
C GLU A 53 9.92 -2.82 -2.86
N CYS A 54 10.61 -2.06 -2.02
CA CYS A 54 11.82 -2.54 -1.37
C CYS A 54 11.54 -3.12 0.02
N LEU A 55 11.41 -2.26 1.03
CA LEU A 55 11.02 -2.67 2.38
C LEU A 55 9.50 -2.67 2.54
N GLU A 56 8.87 -1.65 2.01
CA GLU A 56 7.43 -1.51 1.91
C GLU A 56 7.04 -0.96 0.52
N ASP A 57 5.81 -0.48 0.38
CA ASP A 57 5.31 0.02 -0.90
C ASP A 57 6.16 1.18 -1.43
N VAL A 58 6.49 2.12 -0.55
CA VAL A 58 7.35 3.27 -0.85
C VAL A 58 8.30 3.51 0.31
N ASP A 59 9.58 3.49 0.04
CA ASP A 59 10.61 3.82 1.02
C ASP A 59 11.29 5.13 0.64
N VAL A 60 11.32 6.07 1.56
CA VAL A 60 11.89 7.41 1.35
C VAL A 60 13.14 7.56 2.20
N PHE A 61 14.28 7.78 1.56
CA PHE A 61 15.57 7.94 2.22
C PHE A 61 16.00 9.39 2.20
N PHE A 62 16.28 9.95 3.37
CA PHE A 62 16.70 11.33 3.53
C PHE A 62 18.22 11.46 3.58
N GLU A 63 18.71 12.66 3.27
CA GLU A 63 20.15 12.96 3.25
C GLU A 63 20.83 12.77 4.62
N ASP A 64 20.08 12.92 5.71
CA ASP A 64 20.59 12.77 7.09
C ASP A 64 20.69 11.30 7.56
N GLY A 65 20.37 10.34 6.70
CA GLY A 65 20.38 8.93 7.02
C GLY A 65 19.09 8.41 7.64
N THR A 66 18.11 9.26 7.91
CA THR A 66 16.78 8.81 8.32
C THR A 66 15.99 8.30 7.12
N PHE A 67 14.97 7.49 7.35
CA PHE A 67 14.10 7.05 6.29
C PHE A 67 12.66 6.84 6.78
N GLU A 68 11.73 6.91 5.84
CA GLU A 68 10.32 6.59 6.05
C GLU A 68 9.99 5.33 5.26
N ILE A 69 9.19 4.45 5.85
CA ILE A 69 8.60 3.30 5.17
C ILE A 69 7.11 3.52 5.09
N ILE A 70 6.58 3.54 3.87
CA ILE A 70 5.21 3.96 3.61
C ILE A 70 4.41 2.78 3.08
N GLN A 71 3.33 2.45 3.77
CA GLN A 71 2.27 1.60 3.24
C GLN A 71 1.25 2.46 2.52
N VAL A 72 0.83 2.00 1.35
CA VAL A 72 -0.15 2.68 0.51
C VAL A 72 -1.39 1.79 0.38
N LYS A 73 -2.54 2.32 0.71
CA LYS A 73 -3.82 1.61 0.64
C LYS A 73 -4.82 2.40 -0.20
N TYR A 74 -5.52 1.72 -1.07
CA TYR A 74 -6.47 2.31 -2.00
C TYR A 74 -7.85 1.69 -1.82
N TYR A 75 -8.78 2.49 -1.32
CA TYR A 75 -10.17 2.07 -1.06
C TYR A 75 -11.15 3.05 -1.73
N PRO A 76 -11.32 3.01 -3.06
CA PRO A 76 -12.14 4.00 -3.77
C PRO A 76 -13.64 3.83 -3.51
N LYS A 77 -14.10 2.61 -3.23
CA LYS A 77 -15.52 2.28 -3.10
C LYS A 77 -15.88 1.58 -1.79
N ALA A 78 -14.89 1.21 -1.01
CA ALA A 78 -15.07 0.47 0.23
C ALA A 78 -14.50 1.25 1.42
N SER A 79 -15.03 0.97 2.61
CA SER A 79 -14.44 1.49 3.84
C SER A 79 -13.07 0.85 4.10
N PRO A 80 -12.09 1.60 4.62
CA PRO A 80 -10.80 1.05 4.97
C PRO A 80 -10.92 -0.09 5.97
N LYS A 81 -10.20 -1.18 5.74
CA LYS A 81 -10.13 -2.32 6.65
C LYS A 81 -9.16 -2.03 7.79
N MET A 82 -9.58 -1.22 8.73
CA MET A 82 -8.72 -0.68 9.80
C MET A 82 -8.05 -1.76 10.64
N LYS A 83 -8.70 -2.92 10.83
CA LYS A 83 -8.09 -4.04 11.57
C LYS A 83 -6.87 -4.59 10.85
N GLU A 84 -6.96 -4.82 9.54
CA GLU A 84 -5.84 -5.30 8.73
C GLU A 84 -4.72 -4.26 8.67
N ILE A 85 -5.07 -3.02 8.42
CA ILE A 85 -4.13 -1.89 8.33
C ILE A 85 -3.37 -1.74 9.64
N SER A 86 -4.06 -1.73 10.78
CA SER A 86 -3.42 -1.59 12.08
C SER A 86 -2.53 -2.76 12.43
N THR A 87 -2.92 -3.97 12.03
CA THR A 87 -2.10 -5.18 12.21
C THR A 87 -0.80 -5.08 11.40
N ASP A 88 -0.89 -4.73 10.12
CA ASP A 88 0.26 -4.59 9.24
C ASP A 88 1.22 -3.51 9.74
N LEU A 89 0.71 -2.35 10.13
CA LEU A 89 1.52 -1.26 10.69
C LEU A 89 2.22 -1.66 12.00
N TYR A 90 1.52 -2.40 12.85
CA TYR A 90 2.10 -2.85 14.11
C TYR A 90 3.21 -3.87 13.90
N TYR A 91 3.03 -4.83 13.00
CA TYR A 91 4.09 -5.76 12.62
C TYR A 91 5.30 -5.06 12.01
N GLN A 92 5.05 -4.05 11.20
CA GLN A 92 6.12 -3.23 10.63
C GLN A 92 6.90 -2.49 11.72
N TYR A 93 6.20 -1.90 12.68
CA TYR A 93 6.79 -1.28 13.85
C TYR A 93 7.66 -2.28 14.63
N LEU A 94 7.15 -3.48 14.91
CA LEU A 94 7.91 -4.52 15.61
C LEU A 94 9.18 -4.93 14.85
N ARG A 95 9.08 -5.10 13.54
CA ARG A 95 10.25 -5.42 12.69
C ARG A 95 11.33 -4.34 12.79
N LEU A 96 10.94 -3.08 12.75
CA LEU A 96 11.86 -1.97 12.90
C LEU A 96 12.53 -1.97 14.29
N GLN A 97 11.78 -2.27 15.33
CA GLN A 97 12.33 -2.39 16.68
C GLN A 97 13.33 -3.54 16.79
N MET A 98 13.05 -4.67 16.14
CA MET A 98 13.95 -5.84 16.16
C MET A 98 15.27 -5.60 15.41
N LEU A 99 15.26 -4.77 14.38
CA LEU A 99 16.46 -4.48 13.62
C LEU A 99 17.51 -3.68 14.40
N GLN A 100 17.12 -3.07 15.52
CA GLN A 100 17.99 -2.25 16.38
C GLN A 100 18.94 -1.37 15.57
N SER A 101 18.43 -0.84 14.48
CA SER A 101 19.21 -0.05 13.55
C SER A 101 19.62 1.27 14.18
N THR A 102 20.85 1.71 13.91
CA THR A 102 21.26 3.09 14.12
C THR A 102 20.52 4.07 13.21
N LEU A 103 19.82 3.53 12.21
CA LEU A 103 18.97 4.30 11.30
C LEU A 103 17.63 4.58 11.95
N ILE A 104 17.16 5.81 11.85
CA ILE A 104 15.85 6.22 12.34
C ILE A 104 14.85 6.00 11.22
N ALA A 105 13.92 5.07 11.44
CA ALA A 105 12.85 4.76 10.51
C ALA A 105 11.50 5.21 11.08
N ALA A 106 10.69 5.83 10.24
CA ALA A 106 9.32 6.21 10.59
C ALA A 106 8.33 5.45 9.70
N PRO A 107 7.48 4.58 10.28
CA PRO A 107 6.39 3.99 9.52
C PRO A 107 5.28 5.03 9.25
N ARG A 108 4.78 5.05 8.04
CA ARG A 108 3.70 5.93 7.61
C ARG A 108 2.66 5.16 6.81
N LEU A 109 1.46 5.70 6.78
CA LEU A 109 0.36 5.14 6.02
C LEU A 109 -0.31 6.24 5.21
N TYR A 110 -0.45 6.00 3.91
CA TYR A 110 -1.24 6.83 3.02
C TYR A 110 -2.45 6.03 2.54
N ILE A 111 -3.63 6.59 2.77
CA ILE A 111 -4.89 5.96 2.38
C ILE A 111 -5.65 6.87 1.43
N HIS A 112 -6.05 6.32 0.29
CA HIS A 112 -7.06 6.94 -0.55
C HIS A 112 -8.42 6.29 -0.25
N THR A 113 -9.35 7.07 0.29
CA THR A 113 -10.68 6.58 0.66
C THR A 113 -11.70 7.71 0.64
N ASN A 114 -12.96 7.34 0.42
CA ASN A 114 -14.10 8.24 0.56
C ASN A 114 -14.73 8.20 1.96
N SER A 115 -14.23 7.35 2.83
CA SER A 115 -14.75 7.18 4.20
C SER A 115 -13.84 7.86 5.21
N GLU A 116 -14.40 8.21 6.36
CA GLU A 116 -13.60 8.69 7.50
C GLU A 116 -12.67 7.59 7.99
N VAL A 117 -11.44 7.97 8.33
CA VAL A 117 -10.43 7.07 8.87
C VAL A 117 -10.30 7.35 10.36
N LYS A 118 -10.47 6.32 11.19
CA LYS A 118 -10.24 6.42 12.62
C LYS A 118 -8.76 6.62 12.91
N GLU A 119 -8.47 7.47 13.87
CA GLU A 119 -7.11 7.71 14.31
C GLU A 119 -6.46 6.43 14.85
N LEU A 120 -5.26 6.14 14.35
CA LEU A 120 -4.42 5.06 14.84
C LEU A 120 -3.28 5.65 15.67
N THR A 121 -3.20 5.27 16.93
CA THR A 121 -2.08 5.61 17.80
C THR A 121 -1.30 4.36 18.17
N LEU A 122 0.00 4.52 18.40
CA LEU A 122 0.85 3.41 18.82
C LEU A 122 0.36 2.79 20.14
N ASP A 123 -0.10 3.61 21.07
CA ASP A 123 -0.63 3.13 22.34
C ASP A 123 -1.88 2.28 22.20
N LYS A 124 -2.80 2.69 21.31
CA LYS A 124 -3.98 1.87 20.98
C LYS A 124 -3.58 0.54 20.36
N MET A 125 -2.60 0.54 19.45
CA MET A 125 -2.10 -0.69 18.84
C MET A 125 -1.41 -1.60 19.84
N LYS A 126 -0.55 -1.08 20.68
CA LYS A 126 0.12 -1.85 21.74
C LYS A 126 -0.89 -2.48 22.71
N LYS A 127 -1.93 -1.74 23.09
CA LYS A 127 -2.99 -2.24 23.98
C LYS A 127 -3.75 -3.40 23.35
N LYS A 128 -4.05 -3.29 22.06
CA LYS A 128 -4.81 -4.30 21.29
C LYS A 128 -4.04 -5.60 21.10
N TYR A 129 -2.73 -5.53 20.90
CA TYR A 129 -1.87 -6.68 20.59
C TYR A 129 -1.00 -7.14 21.77
N ARG A 130 -1.24 -6.63 22.95
CA ARG A 130 -0.66 -7.21 24.17
C ARG A 130 -1.20 -8.61 24.39
N THR A 131 -0.34 -9.55 24.34
CA THR A 131 -0.61 -10.91 24.83
C THR A 131 -0.39 -10.96 26.32
#